data_593788cc9269f10353727ce3f234d96e
#
_entry.id   593788cc9269f10353727ce3f234d96e
#
_cell.length_a   1.000
_cell.length_b   1.000
_cell.length_c   1.000
_cell.angle_alpha   90.00
_cell.angle_beta   90.00
_cell.angle_gamma   90.00
#
_symmetry.space_group_name_H-M   'P 1'
#
loop_
_entity.id
_entity.type
_entity.pdbx_description
1 polymer ?
#
loop_
_entity_poly.entity_id
_entity_poly.type
_entity_poly.pdbx_seq_one_letter_code
_entity_poly.pdbx_strand_id
1 'polypeptide(L)'
;MRLRIITPLAVVVNEAGVLAVRAEDATGGFGILPGHADFLTSLLISMVRWTGPDGVRRYCAVRRGVLSVTAGREVAIATREAIPGDDIATLDETVLDRFRAEIEMERTQRVESTRLQLNAIRQIVSHLRPAGRM
;
A
#
# COMPACT_ATOMS: atom_id res chain seq x y z
N MET A 1 -19.67 11.67 0.97
CA MET A 1 -18.35 11.84 0.32
C MET A 1 -18.11 10.74 -0.70
N ARG A 2 -17.18 10.96 -1.58
CA ARG A 2 -16.81 9.97 -2.61
C ARG A 2 -15.52 9.27 -2.19
N LEU A 3 -15.50 7.95 -2.34
CA LEU A 3 -14.31 7.14 -2.14
C LEU A 3 -13.84 6.58 -3.48
N ARG A 4 -12.56 6.79 -3.79
CA ARG A 4 -11.89 6.15 -4.93
C ARG A 4 -10.66 5.39 -4.46
N ILE A 5 -10.55 4.15 -4.90
CA ILE A 5 -9.34 3.34 -4.70
C ILE A 5 -8.83 2.99 -6.09
N ILE A 6 -7.64 3.46 -6.41
CA ILE A 6 -7.03 3.29 -7.72
C ILE A 6 -5.71 2.55 -7.64
N THR A 7 -5.45 1.76 -8.67
CA THR A 7 -4.17 1.11 -8.92
C THR A 7 -3.62 1.61 -10.25
N PRO A 8 -2.35 1.31 -10.61
CA PRO A 8 -1.84 1.68 -11.91
C PRO A 8 -2.62 1.10 -13.09
N LEU A 9 -3.38 0.04 -12.87
CA LEU A 9 -4.10 -0.66 -13.94
C LEU A 9 -5.59 -0.36 -14.00
N ALA A 10 -6.21 0.09 -12.91
CA ALA A 10 -7.66 0.22 -12.84
C ALA A 10 -8.14 1.12 -11.72
N VAL A 11 -9.37 1.60 -11.85
CA VAL A 11 -10.15 2.15 -10.74
C VAL A 11 -10.89 0.97 -10.10
N VAL A 12 -10.48 0.58 -8.91
CA VAL A 12 -11.02 -0.61 -8.22
C VAL A 12 -12.31 -0.27 -7.48
N VAL A 13 -12.35 0.90 -6.85
CA VAL A 13 -13.53 1.40 -6.13
C VAL A 13 -13.77 2.85 -6.54
N ASN A 14 -15.02 3.17 -6.87
CA ASN A 14 -15.47 4.54 -7.11
C ASN A 14 -16.91 4.63 -6.64
N GLU A 15 -17.10 5.07 -5.41
CA GLU A 15 -18.41 5.08 -4.76
C GLU A 15 -18.72 6.46 -4.21
N ALA A 16 -19.91 6.96 -4.55
CA ALA A 16 -20.44 8.21 -4.02
C ALA A 16 -21.32 7.95 -2.80
N GLY A 17 -21.53 8.98 -1.99
CA GLY A 17 -22.42 8.89 -0.83
C GLY A 17 -21.86 8.04 0.30
N VAL A 18 -20.58 7.84 0.36
CA VAL A 18 -19.92 7.09 1.44
C VAL A 18 -20.08 7.84 2.75
N LEU A 19 -20.51 7.15 3.79
CA LEU A 19 -20.82 7.73 5.10
C LEU A 19 -19.61 7.78 6.01
N ALA A 20 -18.72 6.80 5.90
CA ALA A 20 -17.51 6.72 6.72
C ALA A 20 -16.46 5.85 6.05
N VAL A 21 -15.18 6.19 6.24
CA VAL A 21 -14.03 5.38 5.80
C VAL A 21 -13.14 5.12 7.00
N ARG A 22 -12.65 3.90 7.13
CA ARG A 22 -11.63 3.52 8.14
C ARG A 22 -10.43 2.90 7.45
N ALA A 23 -9.25 3.34 7.86
CA ALA A 23 -7.98 2.87 7.32
C ALA A 23 -6.91 2.81 8.40
N GLU A 24 -5.73 2.32 8.06
CA GLU A 24 -4.60 2.22 8.97
C GLU A 24 -3.33 2.80 8.37
N ASP A 25 -2.62 3.60 9.14
CA ASP A 25 -1.27 4.06 8.84
C ASP A 25 -0.30 3.67 9.97
N ALA A 26 0.94 4.14 9.91
CA ALA A 26 1.95 3.82 10.92
C ALA A 26 1.58 4.27 12.34
N THR A 27 0.65 5.21 12.47
CA THR A 27 0.17 5.69 13.78
C THR A 27 -1.00 4.88 14.32
N GLY A 28 -1.54 3.95 13.55
CA GLY A 28 -2.68 3.11 13.91
C GLY A 28 -3.89 3.34 13.03
N GLY A 29 -5.04 2.84 13.48
CA GLY A 29 -6.31 2.99 12.78
C GLY A 29 -6.88 4.40 12.94
N PHE A 30 -7.53 4.89 11.88
CA PHE A 30 -8.21 6.18 11.88
C PHE A 30 -9.49 6.13 11.06
N GLY A 31 -10.38 7.08 11.30
CA GLY A 31 -11.65 7.21 10.60
C GLY A 31 -11.78 8.56 9.92
N ILE A 32 -12.46 8.58 8.78
CA ILE A 32 -12.77 9.76 7.99
C ILE A 32 -14.28 9.85 7.81
N LEU A 33 -14.85 10.98 8.23
CA LEU A 33 -16.25 11.32 8.03
C LEU A 33 -16.37 12.49 7.04
N PRO A 34 -17.55 12.68 6.41
CA PRO A 34 -17.78 13.86 5.59
C PRO A 34 -17.45 15.16 6.38
N GLY A 35 -16.81 16.10 5.72
CA GLY A 35 -16.36 17.33 6.36
C GLY A 35 -14.98 17.27 7.02
N HIS A 36 -14.29 16.12 6.92
CA HIS A 36 -12.92 15.98 7.44
C HIS A 36 -11.98 16.99 6.81
N ALA A 37 -11.06 17.52 7.60
CA ALA A 37 -10.03 18.42 7.10
C ALA A 37 -9.16 17.73 6.04
N ASP A 38 -8.53 18.53 5.19
CA ASP A 38 -7.57 18.01 4.21
C ASP A 38 -6.48 17.23 4.94
N PHE A 39 -6.18 16.05 4.40
CA PHE A 39 -5.32 15.08 5.07
C PHE A 39 -4.57 14.23 4.05
N LEU A 40 -3.33 13.89 4.35
CA LEU A 40 -2.50 13.04 3.51
C LEU A 40 -1.70 12.10 4.40
N THR A 41 -1.77 10.80 4.12
CA THR A 41 -1.00 9.80 4.85
C THR A 41 -0.64 8.61 3.99
N SER A 42 0.39 7.88 4.42
CA SER A 42 0.78 6.61 3.81
C SER A 42 0.12 5.46 4.53
N LEU A 43 -0.55 4.60 3.78
CA LEU A 43 -1.22 3.43 4.31
C LEU A 43 -0.26 2.24 4.44
N LEU A 44 -0.48 1.45 5.48
CA LEU A 44 0.15 0.13 5.61
C LEU A 44 -0.54 -0.89 4.70
N ILE A 45 0.06 -2.08 4.59
CA ILE A 45 -0.67 -3.26 4.10
C ILE A 45 -1.78 -3.52 5.09
N SER A 46 -3.01 -3.27 4.67
CA SER A 46 -4.13 -3.24 5.59
C SER A 46 -5.46 -3.36 4.87
N MET A 47 -6.51 -3.37 5.64
CA MET A 47 -7.87 -3.37 5.14
C MET A 47 -8.47 -1.98 5.26
N VAL A 48 -8.94 -1.45 4.15
CA VAL A 48 -9.77 -0.25 4.12
C VAL A 48 -11.22 -0.69 4.24
N ARG A 49 -11.96 -0.06 5.12
CA ARG A 49 -13.38 -0.31 5.35
C ARG A 49 -14.17 0.95 5.12
N TRP A 50 -15.35 0.82 4.53
CA TRP A 50 -16.24 1.97 4.40
C TRP A 50 -17.69 1.53 4.50
N THR A 51 -18.53 2.48 4.86
CA THR A 51 -19.98 2.33 4.89
C THR A 51 -20.56 3.09 3.72
N GLY A 52 -21.26 2.38 2.83
CA GLY A 52 -21.92 2.98 1.68
C GLY A 52 -23.18 3.74 2.07
N PRO A 53 -23.83 4.42 1.09
CA PRO A 53 -25.07 5.17 1.33
C PRO A 53 -26.23 4.28 1.78
N ASP A 54 -26.18 3.00 1.47
CA ASP A 54 -27.15 1.98 1.88
C ASP A 54 -26.91 1.46 3.32
N GLY A 55 -25.86 1.95 4.01
CA GLY A 55 -25.48 1.47 5.33
C GLY A 55 -24.71 0.15 5.34
N VAL A 56 -24.44 -0.41 4.17
CA VAL A 56 -23.70 -1.67 4.05
C VAL A 56 -22.21 -1.40 4.17
N ARG A 57 -21.53 -2.21 4.96
CA ARG A 57 -20.06 -2.16 5.10
C ARG A 57 -19.41 -2.92 3.97
N ARG A 58 -18.35 -2.31 3.42
CA ARG A 58 -17.53 -2.90 2.36
C ARG A 58 -16.07 -2.83 2.74
N TYR A 59 -15.29 -3.69 2.12
CA TYR A 59 -13.89 -3.89 2.47
C TYR A 59 -13.03 -3.95 1.22
N CYS A 60 -11.79 -3.48 1.34
CA CYS A 60 -10.79 -3.61 0.29
C CYS A 60 -9.41 -3.78 0.93
N ALA A 61 -8.74 -4.85 0.62
CA ALA A 61 -7.35 -5.04 1.03
C ALA A 61 -6.45 -4.22 0.12
N VAL A 62 -5.56 -3.41 0.71
CA VAL A 62 -4.62 -2.57 -0.02
C VAL A 62 -3.19 -2.95 0.29
N ARG A 63 -2.35 -2.93 -0.74
CA ARG A 63 -0.92 -3.19 -0.63
C ARG A 63 -0.17 -1.88 -0.54
N ARG A 64 -0.22 -1.25 0.64
CA ARG A 64 0.29 0.10 0.89
C ARG A 64 -0.38 1.13 -0.02
N GLY A 65 -0.02 2.36 0.12
CA GLY A 65 -0.53 3.42 -0.73
C GLY A 65 -0.54 4.75 -0.03
N VAL A 66 -1.12 5.71 -0.71
CA VAL A 66 -1.31 7.06 -0.21
C VAL A 66 -2.79 7.36 -0.17
N LEU A 67 -3.26 7.81 0.98
CA LEU A 67 -4.63 8.27 1.18
C LEU A 67 -4.64 9.79 1.26
N SER A 68 -5.52 10.41 0.51
CA SER A 68 -5.75 11.86 0.57
C SER A 68 -7.21 12.17 0.81
N VAL A 69 -7.47 13.18 1.63
CA VAL A 69 -8.80 13.76 1.84
C VAL A 69 -8.79 15.19 1.34
N THR A 70 -9.73 15.53 0.48
CA THR A 70 -9.83 16.86 -0.14
C THR A 70 -11.23 17.43 0.03
N ALA A 71 -11.29 18.67 0.50
CA ALA A 71 -12.53 19.47 0.66
C ALA A 71 -13.60 18.78 1.51
N GLY A 72 -13.22 17.85 2.37
CA GLY A 72 -14.15 17.09 3.21
C GLY A 72 -15.13 16.20 2.43
N ARG A 73 -14.93 16.03 1.12
CA ARG A 73 -15.86 15.32 0.24
C ARG A 73 -15.24 14.21 -0.59
N GLU A 74 -13.93 14.24 -0.78
CA GLU A 74 -13.23 13.26 -1.61
C GLU A 74 -12.14 12.55 -0.83
N VAL A 75 -12.22 11.23 -0.82
CA VAL A 75 -11.17 10.35 -0.29
C VAL A 75 -10.61 9.58 -1.46
N ALA A 76 -9.32 9.75 -1.72
CA ALA A 76 -8.62 9.04 -2.78
C ALA A 76 -7.50 8.18 -2.20
N ILE A 77 -7.46 6.93 -2.59
CA ILE A 77 -6.42 5.98 -2.21
C ILE A 77 -5.75 5.51 -3.48
N ALA A 78 -4.45 5.79 -3.60
CA ALA A 78 -3.60 5.27 -4.65
C ALA A 78 -2.75 4.14 -4.06
N THR A 79 -2.88 2.94 -4.58
CA THR A 79 -2.19 1.75 -4.08
C THR A 79 -1.65 0.91 -5.23
N ARG A 80 -0.67 0.07 -4.96
CA ARG A 80 -0.10 -0.83 -5.98
C ARG A 80 -1.05 -1.96 -6.33
N GLU A 81 -1.77 -2.48 -5.36
CA GLU A 81 -2.74 -3.55 -5.54
C GLU A 81 -3.87 -3.37 -4.55
N ALA A 82 -5.10 -3.60 -5.00
CA ALA A 82 -6.31 -3.51 -4.20
C ALA A 82 -7.23 -4.67 -4.55
N ILE A 83 -7.73 -5.35 -3.54
CA ILE A 83 -8.65 -6.48 -3.69
C ILE A 83 -9.91 -6.17 -2.89
N PRO A 84 -11.01 -5.82 -3.57
CA PRO A 84 -12.28 -5.58 -2.89
C PRO A 84 -12.96 -6.87 -2.49
N GLY A 85 -13.79 -6.82 -1.46
CA GLY A 85 -14.58 -7.94 -1.01
C GLY A 85 -15.61 -7.52 0.02
N ASP A 86 -16.59 -8.39 0.25
CA ASP A 86 -17.68 -8.15 1.19
C ASP A 86 -17.45 -8.86 2.51
N ASP A 87 -16.51 -9.78 2.58
CA ASP A 87 -16.19 -10.58 3.76
C ASP A 87 -14.79 -10.26 4.29
N ILE A 88 -14.75 -9.73 5.51
CA ILE A 88 -13.50 -9.35 6.17
C ILE A 88 -12.60 -10.55 6.45
N ALA A 89 -13.18 -11.71 6.81
CA ALA A 89 -12.39 -12.88 7.16
C ALA A 89 -11.58 -13.41 5.96
N THR A 90 -12.20 -13.48 4.80
CA THR A 90 -11.54 -13.93 3.57
C THR A 90 -10.41 -12.99 3.14
N LEU A 91 -10.63 -11.67 3.25
CA LEU A 91 -9.64 -10.68 2.87
C LEU A 91 -8.48 -10.61 3.86
N ASP A 92 -8.77 -10.72 5.16
CA ASP A 92 -7.75 -10.51 6.19
C ASP A 92 -6.72 -11.66 6.21
N GLU A 93 -7.18 -12.91 6.30
CA GLU A 93 -6.27 -14.05 6.46
C GLU A 93 -5.48 -14.40 5.20
N THR A 94 -6.13 -14.33 4.05
CA THR A 94 -5.52 -14.82 2.80
C THR A 94 -4.79 -13.74 2.04
N VAL A 95 -5.42 -12.58 1.88
CA VAL A 95 -4.92 -11.53 1.00
C VAL A 95 -3.82 -10.69 1.65
N LEU A 96 -4.01 -10.29 2.90
CA LEU A 96 -3.02 -9.49 3.61
C LEU A 96 -1.73 -10.27 3.86
N ASP A 97 -1.86 -11.55 4.20
CA ASP A 97 -0.69 -12.43 4.36
C ASP A 97 0.06 -12.60 3.04
N ARG A 98 -0.65 -12.74 1.92
CA ARG A 98 -0.05 -12.79 0.61
C ARG A 98 0.71 -11.50 0.28
N PHE A 99 0.13 -10.33 0.56
CA PHE A 99 0.78 -9.05 0.33
C PHE A 99 2.06 -8.90 1.16
N ARG A 100 2.03 -9.31 2.41
CA ARG A 100 3.21 -9.28 3.29
C ARG A 100 4.31 -10.20 2.78
N ALA A 101 3.94 -11.40 2.34
CA ALA A 101 4.88 -12.36 1.77
C ALA A 101 5.53 -11.84 0.48
N GLU A 102 4.76 -11.21 -0.40
CA GLU A 102 5.28 -10.61 -1.64
C GLU A 102 6.29 -9.49 -1.34
N ILE A 103 6.01 -8.64 -0.37
CA ILE A 103 6.94 -7.57 0.04
C ILE A 103 8.22 -8.14 0.62
N GLU A 104 8.13 -9.18 1.42
CA GLU A 104 9.31 -9.83 1.99
C GLU A 104 10.17 -10.48 0.89
N MET A 105 9.58 -11.09 -0.10
CA MET A 105 10.29 -11.61 -1.28
C MET A 105 11.00 -10.49 -2.05
N GLU A 106 10.34 -9.39 -2.31
CA GLU A 106 10.94 -8.22 -2.99
C GLU A 106 12.13 -7.67 -2.21
N ARG A 107 12.02 -7.60 -0.88
CA ARG A 107 13.11 -7.17 -0.01
C ARG A 107 14.30 -8.12 -0.10
N THR A 108 14.08 -9.41 -0.04
CA THR A 108 15.11 -10.44 -0.14
C THR A 108 15.82 -10.36 -1.49
N GLN A 109 15.08 -10.24 -2.58
CA GLN A 109 15.64 -10.10 -3.92
C GLN A 109 16.50 -8.85 -4.05
N ARG A 110 16.08 -7.73 -3.48
CA ARG A 110 16.89 -6.50 -3.49
C ARG A 110 18.19 -6.63 -2.73
N VAL A 111 18.17 -7.27 -1.57
CA VAL A 111 19.36 -7.54 -0.77
C VAL A 111 20.35 -8.43 -1.54
N GLU A 112 19.88 -9.49 -2.15
CA GLU A 112 20.70 -10.38 -2.98
C GLU A 112 21.30 -9.66 -4.18
N SER A 113 20.53 -8.87 -4.91
CA SER A 113 21.01 -8.07 -6.04
C SER A 113 22.11 -7.08 -5.60
N THR A 114 21.93 -6.40 -4.49
CA THR A 114 22.93 -5.49 -3.93
C THR A 114 24.21 -6.23 -3.56
N ARG A 115 24.09 -7.41 -2.96
CA ARG A 115 25.24 -8.24 -2.60
C ARG A 115 26.03 -8.66 -3.84
N LEU A 116 25.36 -9.09 -4.89
CA LEU A 116 26.01 -9.46 -6.14
C LEU A 116 26.73 -8.27 -6.79
N GLN A 117 26.12 -7.09 -6.79
CA GLN A 117 26.77 -5.89 -7.29
C GLN A 117 28.01 -5.52 -6.51
N LEU A 118 27.96 -5.59 -5.20
CA LEU A 118 29.12 -5.31 -4.34
C LEU A 118 30.26 -6.31 -4.58
N ASN A 119 29.96 -7.57 -4.73
CA ASN A 119 30.96 -8.60 -5.03
C ASN A 119 31.61 -8.35 -6.40
N ALA A 120 30.85 -7.99 -7.42
CA ALA A 120 31.37 -7.65 -8.74
C ALA A 120 32.31 -6.44 -8.67
N ILE A 121 31.95 -5.40 -7.94
CA ILE A 121 32.77 -4.20 -7.74
C ILE A 121 34.09 -4.58 -7.04
N ARG A 122 34.04 -5.40 -6.01
CA ARG A 122 35.25 -5.87 -5.30
C ARG A 122 36.21 -6.62 -6.23
N GLN A 123 35.68 -7.46 -7.11
CA GLN A 123 36.49 -8.18 -8.07
C GLN A 123 37.15 -7.24 -9.08
N ILE A 124 36.43 -6.25 -9.59
CA ILE A 124 36.97 -5.24 -10.48
C ILE A 124 38.13 -4.46 -9.80
N VAL A 125 37.90 -3.99 -8.60
CA VAL A 125 38.91 -3.26 -7.84
C VAL A 125 40.17 -4.12 -7.59
N SER A 126 39.98 -5.38 -7.29
CA SER A 126 41.08 -6.33 -7.10
C SER A 126 41.92 -6.48 -8.38
N HIS A 127 41.28 -6.57 -9.54
CA HIS A 127 41.98 -6.65 -10.83
C HIS A 127 42.72 -5.37 -11.22
N LEU A 128 42.20 -4.21 -10.81
CA LEU A 128 42.81 -2.92 -11.14
C LEU A 128 44.01 -2.57 -10.28
N ARG A 129 44.25 -3.29 -9.19
CA ARG A 129 45.46 -3.07 -8.36
C ARG A 129 46.69 -3.51 -9.09
N PRO A 130 47.72 -2.64 -9.21
CA PRO A 130 48.97 -3.02 -9.85
C PRO A 130 49.64 -4.22 -9.13
N ALA A 131 50.11 -5.20 -9.92
CA ALA A 131 50.68 -6.40 -9.38
C ALA A 131 51.96 -6.17 -8.56
N GLY A 132 52.73 -5.17 -8.91
CA GLY A 132 53.98 -4.79 -8.21
C GLY A 132 53.79 -3.89 -7.00
N ARG A 133 52.58 -3.62 -6.58
CA ARG A 133 52.26 -2.71 -5.50
C ARG A 133 52.40 -3.41 -4.15
N MET A 134 53.17 -2.83 -3.35
CA MET A 134 53.40 -3.32 -1.99
C MET A 134 52.66 -2.50 -0.97
#